data_79edfcab10fe7582c39c4cfbdfa42b52
#
_entry.id   79edfcab10fe7582c39c4cfbdfa42b52
#
_cell.length_a   1.000
_cell.length_b   1.000
_cell.length_c   1.000
_cell.angle_alpha   90.00
_cell.angle_beta   90.00
_cell.angle_gamma   90.00
#
_symmetry.space_group_name_H-M   'P 1'
#
loop_
_entity.id
_entity.type
_entity.pdbx_description
1 polymer ?
#
loop_
_entity_poly.entity_id
_entity_poly.type
_entity_poly.pdbx_seq_one_letter_code
_entity_poly.pdbx_strand_id
1 'polypeptide(L)'
;MSQSQPETAERSGARLKDRAEYASKPRPLTSNAGATVTEAVTKMSEKNYGCIIITDSDDRVEGVVTERDIMNKLVGKGMDPNTVTLGEIMTREPRLAREDDQMLDWLRIMSNERFRRLPVIDDDGRIKAIFTQGDFVSYTWPDLFDQAKNLAKASVIGRFHYFLIGGGILIYVLAMIVVLVSL
;
A
#
# COMPACT_ATOMS: atom_id res chain seq x y z
N MET A 1 -10.49 -39.34 -6.75
CA MET A 1 -10.54 -38.58 -5.48
C MET A 1 -9.88 -37.24 -5.73
N SER A 2 -10.73 -36.28 -5.95
CA SER A 2 -10.34 -34.91 -6.30
C SER A 2 -9.96 -34.18 -5.01
N GLN A 3 -8.72 -33.74 -4.87
CA GLN A 3 -8.32 -32.83 -3.80
C GLN A 3 -8.72 -31.43 -4.23
N SER A 4 -9.80 -30.94 -3.63
CA SER A 4 -10.24 -29.57 -3.68
C SER A 4 -9.17 -28.64 -3.12
N GLN A 5 -8.72 -27.67 -3.92
CA GLN A 5 -7.87 -26.56 -3.48
C GLN A 5 -8.74 -25.54 -2.72
N PRO A 6 -8.51 -25.32 -1.43
CA PRO A 6 -9.19 -24.24 -0.69
C PRO A 6 -8.38 -22.96 -0.55
N GLU A 7 -7.44 -22.66 -1.45
CA GLU A 7 -6.44 -21.61 -1.19
C GLU A 7 -6.56 -20.35 -2.08
N THR A 8 -7.54 -20.31 -2.99
CA THR A 8 -7.71 -19.17 -3.91
C THR A 8 -8.76 -18.17 -3.45
N ALA A 9 -9.60 -18.50 -2.49
CA ALA A 9 -10.67 -17.62 -2.00
C ALA A 9 -10.22 -16.63 -0.91
N GLU A 10 -9.19 -16.95 -0.13
CA GLU A 10 -8.64 -16.04 0.90
C GLU A 10 -7.72 -14.93 0.34
N ARG A 11 -7.31 -15.04 -0.92
CA ARG A 11 -6.54 -14.00 -1.63
C ARG A 11 -7.40 -12.92 -2.30
N SER A 12 -8.71 -13.00 -2.20
CA SER A 12 -9.62 -11.91 -2.56
C SER A 12 -9.43 -10.80 -1.51
N GLY A 13 -8.68 -9.77 -1.90
CA GLY A 13 -8.08 -8.77 -1.03
C GLY A 13 -9.03 -8.21 0.01
N ALA A 14 -8.51 -7.99 1.22
CA ALA A 14 -9.25 -7.33 2.29
C ALA A 14 -9.78 -5.97 1.81
N ARG A 15 -11.03 -5.66 2.16
CA ARG A 15 -11.62 -4.34 1.91
C ARG A 15 -10.87 -3.30 2.73
N LEU A 16 -10.87 -2.05 2.26
CA LEU A 16 -10.20 -0.95 2.95
C LEU A 16 -10.62 -0.83 4.42
N LYS A 17 -11.92 -0.92 4.71
CA LYS A 17 -12.46 -0.82 6.09
C LYS A 17 -12.08 -1.97 7.02
N ASP A 18 -11.78 -3.15 6.48
CA ASP A 18 -11.42 -4.33 7.28
C ASP A 18 -9.95 -4.30 7.71
N ARG A 19 -9.19 -3.30 7.30
CA ARG A 19 -7.78 -3.14 7.62
C ARG A 19 -7.56 -2.51 8.99
N ALA A 20 -6.61 -3.06 9.74
CA ALA A 20 -6.20 -2.50 11.02
C ALA A 20 -5.73 -1.03 10.87
N GLU A 21 -5.05 -0.73 9.77
CA GLU A 21 -4.60 0.62 9.43
C GLU A 21 -5.78 1.58 9.27
N TYR A 22 -6.91 1.13 8.71
CA TYR A 22 -8.11 1.96 8.55
C TYR A 22 -8.63 2.46 9.91
N ALA A 23 -8.77 1.55 10.88
CA ALA A 23 -9.26 1.88 12.22
C ALA A 23 -8.32 2.82 13.00
N SER A 24 -7.02 2.77 12.71
CA SER A 24 -6.00 3.60 13.37
C SER A 24 -5.72 4.93 12.68
N LYS A 25 -6.33 5.20 11.50
CA LYS A 25 -6.11 6.44 10.76
C LYS A 25 -6.59 7.66 11.53
N PRO A 26 -5.76 8.72 11.58
CA PRO A 26 -6.22 10.00 12.08
C PRO A 26 -7.29 10.57 11.15
N ARG A 27 -8.18 11.40 11.73
CA ARG A 27 -9.16 12.12 10.91
C ARG A 27 -8.45 12.95 9.83
N PRO A 28 -8.87 12.86 8.56
CA PRO A 28 -8.31 13.65 7.48
C PRO A 28 -8.36 15.17 7.78
N LEU A 29 -7.34 15.89 7.35
CA LEU A 29 -7.36 17.33 7.40
C LEU A 29 -8.28 17.86 6.30
N THR A 30 -9.28 18.64 6.66
CA THR A 30 -10.27 19.20 5.73
C THR A 30 -10.27 20.73 5.74
N SER A 31 -10.71 21.32 4.65
CA SER A 31 -11.01 22.74 4.52
C SER A 31 -12.06 22.96 3.43
N ASN A 32 -12.59 24.17 3.31
CA ASN A 32 -13.49 24.56 2.23
C ASN A 32 -12.72 25.18 1.06
N ALA A 33 -13.34 25.24 -0.12
CA ALA A 33 -12.73 25.77 -1.33
C ALA A 33 -12.38 27.27 -1.26
N GLY A 34 -13.06 28.04 -0.40
CA GLY A 34 -12.83 29.47 -0.23
C GLY A 34 -11.68 29.83 0.71
N ALA A 35 -11.14 28.89 1.48
CA ALA A 35 -10.00 29.12 2.35
C ALA A 35 -8.73 29.45 1.55
N THR A 36 -7.85 30.30 2.12
CA THR A 36 -6.59 30.67 1.47
C THR A 36 -5.56 29.52 1.51
N VAL A 37 -4.61 29.56 0.58
CA VAL A 37 -3.51 28.59 0.59
C VAL A 37 -2.64 28.75 1.84
N THR A 38 -2.44 29.97 2.34
CA THR A 38 -1.71 30.23 3.59
C THR A 38 -2.34 29.50 4.77
N GLU A 39 -3.66 29.59 4.93
CA GLU A 39 -4.38 28.90 6.01
C GLU A 39 -4.21 27.37 5.92
N ALA A 40 -4.29 26.84 4.71
CA ALA A 40 -4.11 25.40 4.49
C ALA A 40 -2.69 24.94 4.79
N VAL A 41 -1.68 25.67 4.30
CA VAL A 41 -0.27 25.36 4.52
C VAL A 41 0.08 25.39 6.02
N THR A 42 -0.45 26.37 6.76
CA THR A 42 -0.27 26.45 8.21
C THR A 42 -0.80 25.19 8.89
N LYS A 43 -2.05 24.80 8.60
CA LYS A 43 -2.66 23.59 9.16
C LYS A 43 -1.91 22.29 8.76
N MET A 44 -1.48 22.20 7.49
CA MET A 44 -0.71 21.07 6.99
C MET A 44 0.66 20.96 7.70
N SER A 45 1.35 22.09 7.87
CA SER A 45 2.66 22.14 8.53
C SER A 45 2.56 21.78 10.01
N GLU A 46 1.61 22.31 10.75
CA GLU A 46 1.39 22.00 12.17
C GLU A 46 1.16 20.51 12.42
N LYS A 47 0.47 19.83 11.50
CA LYS A 47 0.14 18.41 11.60
C LYS A 47 1.12 17.48 10.84
N ASN A 48 2.07 18.07 10.14
CA ASN A 48 3.00 17.34 9.26
C ASN A 48 2.26 16.52 8.19
N TYR A 49 1.23 17.10 7.59
CA TYR A 49 0.41 16.47 6.56
C TYR A 49 0.72 17.00 5.17
N GLY A 50 0.92 16.09 4.20
CA GLY A 50 1.25 16.42 2.82
C GLY A 50 0.04 16.65 1.90
N CYS A 51 -1.17 16.75 2.46
CA CYS A 51 -2.38 17.09 1.70
C CYS A 51 -3.50 17.57 2.63
N ILE A 52 -4.46 18.30 2.02
CA ILE A 52 -5.72 18.70 2.65
C ILE A 52 -6.87 18.36 1.71
N ILE A 53 -7.95 17.84 2.25
CA ILE A 53 -9.15 17.50 1.50
C ILE A 53 -10.08 18.69 1.50
N ILE A 54 -10.59 19.03 0.34
CA ILE A 54 -11.58 20.12 0.18
C ILE A 54 -12.96 19.48 0.22
N THR A 55 -13.79 19.96 1.14
CA THR A 55 -15.14 19.44 1.36
C THR A 55 -16.17 20.55 1.30
N ASP A 56 -17.40 20.17 0.97
CA ASP A 56 -18.58 21.01 1.14
C ASP A 56 -19.03 21.08 2.61
N SER A 57 -20.18 21.73 2.85
CA SER A 57 -20.80 21.87 4.18
C SER A 57 -21.25 20.54 4.80
N ASP A 58 -21.42 19.49 4.00
CA ASP A 58 -21.86 18.15 4.41
C ASP A 58 -20.70 17.17 4.56
N ASP A 59 -19.45 17.64 4.59
CA ASP A 59 -18.19 16.86 4.62
C ASP A 59 -17.98 16.01 3.35
N ARG A 60 -18.68 16.27 2.25
CA ARG A 60 -18.47 15.56 0.97
C ARG A 60 -17.24 16.10 0.25
N VAL A 61 -16.49 15.20 -0.37
CA VAL A 61 -15.24 15.57 -1.04
C VAL A 61 -15.50 16.28 -2.36
N GLU A 62 -15.01 17.53 -2.48
CA GLU A 62 -15.00 18.32 -3.72
C GLU A 62 -13.64 18.28 -4.42
N GLY A 63 -12.56 18.13 -3.68
CA GLY A 63 -11.22 18.16 -4.24
C GLY A 63 -10.13 17.81 -3.25
N VAL A 64 -8.90 17.84 -3.72
CA VAL A 64 -7.69 17.64 -2.92
C VAL A 64 -6.62 18.64 -3.30
N VAL A 65 -5.93 19.19 -2.31
CA VAL A 65 -4.71 19.97 -2.49
C VAL A 65 -3.55 19.24 -1.84
N THR A 66 -2.49 19.05 -2.58
CA THR A 66 -1.25 18.39 -2.14
C THR A 66 -0.09 19.38 -2.13
N GLU A 67 1.00 19.04 -1.45
CA GLU A 67 2.27 19.81 -1.53
C GLU A 67 2.71 20.04 -2.97
N ARG A 68 2.50 19.05 -3.86
CA ARG A 68 2.82 19.16 -5.28
C ARG A 68 1.95 20.20 -6.00
N ASP A 69 0.66 20.29 -5.65
CA ASP A 69 -0.24 21.31 -6.21
C ASP A 69 0.22 22.71 -5.81
N ILE A 70 0.58 22.90 -4.53
CA ILE A 70 1.11 24.16 -4.02
C ILE A 70 2.40 24.54 -4.77
N MET A 71 3.34 23.61 -4.93
CA MET A 71 4.58 23.88 -5.66
C MET A 71 4.33 24.25 -7.13
N ASN A 72 3.50 23.49 -7.83
CA ASN A 72 3.34 23.61 -9.28
C ASN A 72 2.34 24.73 -9.67
N LYS A 73 1.24 24.84 -8.92
CA LYS A 73 0.13 25.73 -9.29
C LYS A 73 0.20 27.10 -8.62
N LEU A 74 0.90 27.19 -7.47
CA LEU A 74 1.07 28.45 -6.75
C LEU A 74 2.50 28.99 -6.90
N VAL A 75 3.50 28.32 -6.31
CA VAL A 75 4.89 28.79 -6.26
C VAL A 75 5.48 28.89 -7.67
N GLY A 76 5.32 27.84 -8.49
CA GLY A 76 5.81 27.82 -9.87
C GLY A 76 5.18 28.86 -10.79
N LYS A 77 4.04 29.45 -10.39
CA LYS A 77 3.38 30.55 -11.11
C LYS A 77 3.55 31.91 -10.46
N GLY A 78 4.30 32.03 -9.36
CA GLY A 78 4.51 33.28 -8.63
C GLY A 78 3.24 33.88 -8.02
N MET A 79 2.25 33.03 -7.66
CA MET A 79 0.97 33.47 -7.09
C MET A 79 1.11 33.72 -5.58
N ASP A 80 0.37 34.69 -5.04
CA ASP A 80 0.38 35.03 -3.61
C ASP A 80 -0.51 34.05 -2.82
N PRO A 81 0.05 33.26 -1.86
CA PRO A 81 -0.71 32.32 -1.06
C PRO A 81 -1.77 32.95 -0.14
N ASN A 82 -1.67 34.25 0.13
CA ASN A 82 -2.62 34.95 0.99
C ASN A 82 -3.91 35.34 0.25
N THR A 83 -3.87 35.39 -1.07
CA THR A 83 -5.02 35.81 -1.91
C THR A 83 -5.61 34.66 -2.70
N VAL A 84 -4.79 33.66 -3.04
CA VAL A 84 -5.22 32.47 -3.81
C VAL A 84 -5.99 31.52 -2.90
N THR A 85 -7.15 31.09 -3.37
CA THR A 85 -8.00 30.12 -2.67
C THR A 85 -7.65 28.67 -3.00
N LEU A 86 -8.03 27.74 -2.12
CA LEU A 86 -7.86 26.32 -2.35
C LEU A 86 -8.64 25.84 -3.58
N GLY A 87 -9.82 26.41 -3.84
CA GLY A 87 -10.63 26.09 -5.01
C GLY A 87 -9.97 26.41 -6.35
N GLU A 88 -9.00 27.36 -6.39
CA GLU A 88 -8.25 27.73 -7.59
C GLU A 88 -7.13 26.75 -7.92
N ILE A 89 -6.54 26.08 -6.90
CA ILE A 89 -5.40 25.20 -7.08
C ILE A 89 -5.72 23.72 -6.85
N MET A 90 -6.89 23.38 -6.28
CA MET A 90 -7.24 21.99 -5.99
C MET A 90 -7.32 21.14 -7.27
N THR A 91 -7.05 19.86 -7.11
CA THR A 91 -7.45 18.86 -8.09
C THR A 91 -8.91 18.53 -7.83
N ARG A 92 -9.78 18.93 -8.77
CA ARG A 92 -11.20 18.64 -8.73
C ARG A 92 -11.42 17.18 -9.11
N GLU A 93 -12.50 16.58 -8.59
CA GLU A 93 -12.86 15.18 -8.87
C GLU A 93 -11.67 14.21 -8.69
N PRO A 94 -11.05 14.20 -7.50
CA PRO A 94 -9.94 13.28 -7.25
C PRO A 94 -10.42 11.83 -7.30
N ARG A 95 -9.50 10.90 -7.49
CA ARG A 95 -9.82 9.48 -7.31
C ARG A 95 -10.25 9.25 -5.86
N LEU A 96 -11.44 8.68 -5.68
CA LEU A 96 -12.04 8.37 -4.39
C LEU A 96 -12.29 6.87 -4.29
N ALA A 97 -11.85 6.29 -3.18
CA ALA A 97 -12.18 4.91 -2.85
C ALA A 97 -13.39 4.87 -1.91
N ARG A 98 -14.17 3.80 -1.98
CA ARG A 98 -15.18 3.48 -0.98
C ARG A 98 -14.60 2.58 0.11
N GLU A 99 -15.16 2.62 1.29
CA GLU A 99 -14.74 1.78 2.42
C GLU A 99 -14.78 0.28 2.09
N ASP A 100 -15.70 -0.14 1.20
CA ASP A 100 -15.88 -1.52 0.78
C ASP A 100 -15.01 -1.95 -0.42
N ASP A 101 -14.25 -1.02 -1.00
CA ASP A 101 -13.38 -1.32 -2.13
C ASP A 101 -12.21 -2.22 -1.74
N GLN A 102 -11.76 -3.00 -2.74
CA GLN A 102 -10.62 -3.91 -2.58
C GLN A 102 -9.30 -3.13 -2.55
N MET A 103 -8.51 -3.37 -1.53
CA MET A 103 -7.23 -2.68 -1.32
C MET A 103 -6.24 -2.90 -2.48
N LEU A 104 -6.14 -4.12 -3.01
CA LEU A 104 -5.19 -4.45 -4.09
C LEU A 104 -5.51 -3.76 -5.41
N ASP A 105 -6.78 -3.53 -5.70
CA ASP A 105 -7.18 -2.82 -6.92
C ASP A 105 -6.73 -1.36 -6.85
N TRP A 106 -6.92 -0.72 -5.70
CA TRP A 106 -6.45 0.64 -5.49
C TRP A 106 -4.94 0.77 -5.50
N LEU A 107 -4.19 -0.23 -5.00
CA LEU A 107 -2.73 -0.25 -5.11
C LEU A 107 -2.30 -0.22 -6.59
N ARG A 108 -2.95 -1.01 -7.46
CA ARG A 108 -2.67 -1.01 -8.90
C ARG A 108 -3.00 0.32 -9.55
N ILE A 109 -4.17 0.90 -9.23
CA ILE A 109 -4.59 2.21 -9.76
C ILE A 109 -3.61 3.29 -9.33
N MET A 110 -3.26 3.37 -8.05
CA MET A 110 -2.30 4.34 -7.51
C MET A 110 -0.92 4.23 -8.19
N SER A 111 -0.46 3.00 -8.43
CA SER A 111 0.82 2.76 -9.12
C SER A 111 0.78 3.23 -10.58
N ASN A 112 -0.28 2.91 -11.31
CA ASN A 112 -0.43 3.22 -12.72
C ASN A 112 -0.62 4.73 -12.96
N GLU A 113 -1.46 5.37 -12.16
CA GLU A 113 -1.81 6.78 -12.28
C GLU A 113 -0.86 7.71 -11.50
N ARG A 114 0.11 7.14 -10.75
CA ARG A 114 1.19 7.85 -10.04
C ARG A 114 0.71 8.88 -9.01
N PHE A 115 -0.40 8.65 -8.35
CA PHE A 115 -0.81 9.42 -7.19
C PHE A 115 -0.49 8.70 -5.87
N ARG A 116 -0.34 9.46 -4.78
CA ARG A 116 0.17 8.94 -3.50
C ARG A 116 -0.81 9.10 -2.34
N ARG A 117 -1.95 9.72 -2.58
CA ARG A 117 -2.98 10.00 -1.57
C ARG A 117 -4.31 9.52 -2.12
N LEU A 118 -4.95 8.62 -1.41
CA LEU A 118 -6.25 8.07 -1.77
C LEU A 118 -7.26 8.42 -0.70
N PRO A 119 -8.11 9.41 -0.91
CA PRO A 119 -9.23 9.67 -0.02
C PRO A 119 -10.23 8.51 -0.07
N VAL A 120 -10.69 8.07 1.10
CA VAL A 120 -11.71 7.03 1.26
C VAL A 120 -12.97 7.67 1.80
N ILE A 121 -14.09 7.41 1.15
CA ILE A 121 -15.40 7.98 1.48
C ILE A 121 -16.39 6.89 1.89
N ASP A 122 -17.40 7.29 2.66
CA ASP A 122 -18.57 6.48 2.92
C ASP A 122 -19.58 6.52 1.76
N ASP A 123 -20.73 5.86 1.93
CA ASP A 123 -21.78 5.80 0.89
C ASP A 123 -22.44 7.15 0.61
N ASP A 124 -22.38 8.08 1.57
CA ASP A 124 -22.87 9.45 1.43
C ASP A 124 -21.86 10.40 0.74
N GLY A 125 -20.64 9.92 0.44
CA GLY A 125 -19.56 10.70 -0.15
C GLY A 125 -18.72 11.49 0.86
N ARG A 126 -18.89 11.27 2.17
CA ARG A 126 -18.15 11.96 3.22
C ARG A 126 -16.79 11.32 3.43
N ILE A 127 -15.79 12.18 3.69
CA ILE A 127 -14.41 11.73 3.90
C ILE A 127 -14.27 10.97 5.22
N LYS A 128 -13.67 9.78 5.18
CA LYS A 128 -13.38 8.91 6.34
C LYS A 128 -11.91 8.79 6.64
N ALA A 129 -11.11 8.50 5.63
CA ALA A 129 -9.68 8.24 5.80
C ALA A 129 -8.89 8.68 4.56
N ILE A 130 -7.57 8.73 4.70
CA ILE A 130 -6.65 8.88 3.57
C ILE A 130 -5.66 7.73 3.62
N PHE A 131 -5.63 6.92 2.57
CA PHE A 131 -4.58 5.92 2.38
C PHE A 131 -3.41 6.52 1.60
N THR A 132 -2.21 6.09 1.97
CA THR A 132 -0.96 6.48 1.33
C THR A 132 -0.26 5.25 0.77
N GLN A 133 0.71 5.42 -0.11
CA GLN A 133 1.52 4.29 -0.59
C GLN A 133 2.20 3.52 0.55
N GLY A 134 2.59 4.18 1.65
CA GLY A 134 3.17 3.53 2.83
C GLY A 134 2.24 2.51 3.49
N ASP A 135 0.94 2.79 3.52
CA ASP A 135 -0.06 1.88 4.08
C ASP A 135 -0.16 0.58 3.28
N PHE A 136 -0.02 0.68 1.96
CA PHE A 136 -0.02 -0.49 1.08
C PHE A 136 1.28 -1.31 1.18
N VAL A 137 2.42 -0.66 1.40
CA VAL A 137 3.71 -1.34 1.62
C VAL A 137 3.65 -2.18 2.89
N SER A 138 3.11 -1.63 3.98
CA SER A 138 2.93 -2.35 5.25
C SER A 138 2.07 -3.63 5.08
N TYR A 139 1.15 -3.62 4.13
CA TYR A 139 0.30 -4.77 3.82
C TYR A 139 1.01 -5.86 3.03
N THR A 140 1.77 -5.50 2.01
CA THR A 140 2.40 -6.47 1.09
C THR A 140 3.68 -7.06 1.66
N TRP A 141 4.33 -6.38 2.59
CA TRP A 141 5.62 -6.79 3.15
C TRP A 141 5.58 -8.12 3.92
N PRO A 142 4.62 -8.41 4.82
CA PRO A 142 4.54 -9.69 5.52
C PRO A 142 4.39 -10.87 4.57
N ASP A 143 3.51 -10.76 3.56
CA ASP A 143 3.27 -11.83 2.58
C ASP A 143 4.51 -12.12 1.72
N LEU A 144 5.24 -11.09 1.31
CA LEU A 144 6.49 -11.23 0.57
C LEU A 144 7.58 -11.90 1.43
N PHE A 145 7.64 -11.57 2.72
CA PHE A 145 8.59 -12.18 3.66
C PHE A 145 8.29 -13.66 3.89
N ASP A 146 7.02 -14.03 4.04
CA ASP A 146 6.60 -15.41 4.21
C ASP A 146 6.79 -16.23 2.93
N GLN A 147 6.53 -15.65 1.75
CA GLN A 147 6.85 -16.29 0.47
C GLN A 147 8.36 -16.50 0.30
N ALA A 148 9.18 -15.49 0.61
CA ALA A 148 10.64 -15.60 0.56
C ALA A 148 11.17 -16.66 1.52
N LYS A 149 10.63 -16.74 2.73
CA LYS A 149 10.96 -17.73 3.74
C LYS A 149 10.58 -19.15 3.31
N ASN A 150 9.43 -19.31 2.68
CA ASN A 150 8.97 -20.59 2.16
C ASN A 150 9.81 -21.07 0.96
N LEU A 151 10.18 -20.16 0.05
CA LEU A 151 11.10 -20.46 -1.05
C LEU A 151 12.50 -20.84 -0.55
N ALA A 152 13.02 -20.14 0.47
CA ALA A 152 14.30 -20.47 1.09
C ALA A 152 14.27 -21.86 1.74
N LYS A 153 13.20 -22.21 2.49
CA LYS A 153 13.02 -23.55 3.06
C LYS A 153 12.95 -24.63 1.99
N ALA A 154 12.19 -24.43 0.94
CA ALA A 154 12.07 -25.37 -0.17
C ALA A 154 13.42 -25.60 -0.87
N SER A 155 14.22 -24.56 -1.06
CA SER A 155 15.55 -24.63 -1.65
C SER A 155 16.55 -25.41 -0.79
N VAL A 156 16.49 -25.27 0.53
CA VAL A 156 17.37 -25.99 1.46
C VAL A 156 17.02 -27.47 1.54
N ILE A 157 15.72 -27.81 1.59
CA ILE A 157 15.25 -29.21 1.65
C ILE A 157 15.62 -29.97 0.35
N GLY A 158 15.51 -29.32 -0.81
CA GLY A 158 15.90 -29.92 -2.09
C GLY A 158 17.39 -30.25 -2.16
N ARG A 159 18.27 -29.41 -1.65
CA ARG A 159 19.72 -29.67 -1.59
C ARG A 159 20.08 -30.78 -0.60
N PHE A 160 19.40 -30.89 0.50
CA PHE A 160 19.67 -31.90 1.52
C PHE A 160 19.43 -33.33 0.99
N HIS A 161 18.47 -33.56 0.12
CA HIS A 161 18.23 -34.85 -0.53
C HIS A 161 19.41 -35.28 -1.42
N TYR A 162 20.01 -34.39 -2.17
CA TYR A 162 21.18 -34.67 -2.99
C TYR A 162 22.41 -34.99 -2.13
N PHE A 163 22.59 -34.38 -0.98
CA PHE A 163 23.67 -34.73 -0.04
C PHE A 163 23.47 -36.07 0.61
N LEU A 164 22.24 -36.46 0.93
CA LEU A 164 21.95 -37.80 1.48
C LEU A 164 22.18 -38.90 0.45
N ILE A 165 21.76 -38.69 -0.80
CA ILE A 165 21.95 -39.68 -1.89
C ILE A 165 23.45 -39.77 -2.21
N GLY A 166 24.15 -38.66 -2.38
CA GLY A 166 25.60 -38.65 -2.67
C GLY A 166 26.43 -39.25 -1.54
N GLY A 167 26.11 -38.91 -0.28
CA GLY A 167 26.74 -39.49 0.90
C GLY A 167 26.51 -41.01 1.04
N GLY A 168 25.29 -41.45 0.78
CA GLY A 168 24.96 -42.88 0.79
C GLY A 168 25.73 -43.67 -0.26
N ILE A 169 25.85 -43.15 -1.48
CA ILE A 169 26.63 -43.77 -2.55
C ILE A 169 28.12 -43.83 -2.18
N LEU A 170 28.66 -42.77 -1.62
CA LEU A 170 30.08 -42.73 -1.19
C LEU A 170 30.37 -43.77 -0.11
N ILE A 171 29.51 -43.88 0.90
CA ILE A 171 29.65 -44.90 1.96
C ILE A 171 29.58 -46.32 1.40
N TYR A 172 28.64 -46.58 0.46
CA TYR A 172 28.51 -47.88 -0.17
C TYR A 172 29.74 -48.24 -1.00
N VAL A 173 30.31 -47.33 -1.76
CA VAL A 173 31.53 -47.53 -2.55
C VAL A 173 32.73 -47.81 -1.65
N LEU A 174 32.88 -47.07 -0.55
CA LEU A 174 33.95 -47.32 0.44
C LEU A 174 33.83 -48.68 1.09
N ALA A 175 32.63 -49.11 1.47
CA ALA A 175 32.39 -50.42 2.03
C ALA A 175 32.75 -51.53 1.05
N MET A 176 32.38 -51.40 -0.25
CA MET A 176 32.76 -52.33 -1.29
C MET A 176 34.28 -52.47 -1.48
N ILE A 177 34.99 -51.32 -1.46
CA ILE A 177 36.46 -51.33 -1.57
C ILE A 177 37.11 -52.04 -0.40
N VAL A 178 36.64 -51.81 0.83
CA VAL A 178 37.15 -52.52 2.01
C VAL A 178 36.96 -54.04 1.93
N VAL A 179 35.80 -54.50 1.47
CA VAL A 179 35.53 -55.92 1.27
C VAL A 179 36.42 -56.50 0.20
N LEU A 180 36.69 -55.80 -0.90
CA LEU A 180 37.53 -56.27 -2.00
C LEU A 180 39.02 -56.36 -1.61
N VAL A 181 39.49 -55.49 -0.71
CA VAL A 181 40.90 -55.46 -0.23
C VAL A 181 41.11 -56.47 0.89
N SER A 182 40.05 -56.94 1.56
CA SER A 182 40.10 -57.89 2.66
C SER A 182 39.94 -59.38 2.19
N LEU A 183 39.68 -59.62 0.91
CA LEU A 183 39.65 -60.91 0.24
C LEU A 183 40.97 -61.17 -0.47
#